data_cbc53030633553240314283188051fd7
#
_entry.id   cbc53030633553240314283188051fd7
#
_cell.length_a   1.000
_cell.length_b   1.000
_cell.length_c   1.000
_cell.angle_alpha   90.00
_cell.angle_beta   90.00
_cell.angle_gamma   90.00
#
_symmetry.space_group_name_H-M   'P 1'
#
loop_
_entity.id
_entity.type
_entity.pdbx_description
1 polymer ?
#
loop_
_entity_poly.entity_id
_entity_poly.type
_entity_poly.pdbx_seq_one_letter_code
_entity_poly.pdbx_strand_id
1 'polypeptide(L)'
;MKKLLTTALKVIKKIEEHGYEAYIVGGYVRDHLMGLDSNDVDICTNAKPKELIKIFEGAILPAEDYGSVTIYIKNNRFEITTFRREISYNDYRRPVEIEYIDDLKEDIMRRDFTINTICMDKNKKIIDYLNARQDLANHLIKPVGDANYKFSQDVLRILRAIRFATKLDFSLSDEIIDGINKNKHLLKKISYERKREELDKIFTSPNAKRGIDLLIELGLDKELELNNLKNVTNTESLIGIWAIIDPEENTYRFTNNEKELIKLVKEVLPLNNLDPYNLYKYGLYVNSIAGAIKNISKKDITRSYNNLVIHSRKDLAISIPEILNCLSIEKGPFIKTIYDELEKEVLYKRLKNNRKALLNYCVVNFTSEIL
;
A
#
# COMPACT_ATOMS: atom_id res chain seq x y z
N MET A 1 -19.88 10.78 -5.40
CA MET A 1 -19.37 12.04 -5.96
C MET A 1 -20.27 13.25 -5.74
N LYS A 2 -21.55 13.34 -6.21
CA LYS A 2 -22.40 14.56 -6.09
C LYS A 2 -22.58 15.09 -4.65
N LYS A 3 -22.77 14.23 -3.63
CA LYS A 3 -22.92 14.66 -2.23
C LYS A 3 -21.63 15.26 -1.64
N LEU A 4 -20.47 14.68 -1.96
CA LEU A 4 -19.17 15.15 -1.49
C LEU A 4 -18.85 16.53 -2.06
N LEU A 5 -19.00 16.71 -3.39
CA LEU A 5 -18.84 18.00 -4.04
C LEU A 5 -19.75 19.08 -3.44
N THR A 6 -21.04 18.74 -3.23
CA THR A 6 -22.00 19.69 -2.64
C THR A 6 -21.55 20.11 -1.22
N THR A 7 -20.97 19.21 -0.45
CA THR A 7 -20.45 19.54 0.89
C THR A 7 -19.19 20.39 0.79
N ALA A 8 -18.24 20.06 -0.11
CA ALA A 8 -17.05 20.86 -0.36
C ALA A 8 -17.37 22.30 -0.78
N LEU A 9 -18.36 22.49 -1.67
CA LEU A 9 -18.81 23.82 -2.08
C LEU A 9 -19.43 24.63 -0.92
N LYS A 10 -20.05 23.96 0.07
CA LYS A 10 -20.52 24.64 1.30
C LYS A 10 -19.36 25.05 2.20
N VAL A 11 -18.30 24.26 2.26
CA VAL A 11 -17.07 24.61 2.99
C VAL A 11 -16.45 25.87 2.37
N ILE A 12 -16.26 25.88 1.05
CA ILE A 12 -15.75 27.06 0.31
C ILE A 12 -16.60 28.28 0.62
N LYS A 13 -17.92 28.18 0.42
CA LYS A 13 -18.85 29.29 0.67
C LYS A 13 -18.71 29.85 2.08
N LYS A 14 -18.58 28.96 3.09
CA LYS A 14 -18.41 29.40 4.48
C LYS A 14 -17.10 30.14 4.71
N ILE A 15 -16.00 29.74 4.07
CA ILE A 15 -14.72 30.45 4.11
C ILE A 15 -14.84 31.83 3.47
N GLU A 16 -15.49 31.92 2.31
CA GLU A 16 -15.69 33.17 1.58
C GLU A 16 -16.60 34.15 2.31
N GLU A 17 -17.62 33.66 3.05
CA GLU A 17 -18.49 34.47 3.91
C GLU A 17 -17.71 35.18 5.04
N HIS A 18 -16.50 34.71 5.36
CA HIS A 18 -15.58 35.35 6.31
C HIS A 18 -14.50 36.19 5.63
N GLY A 19 -14.65 36.49 4.33
CA GLY A 19 -13.78 37.40 3.59
C GLY A 19 -12.51 36.76 2.99
N TYR A 20 -12.41 35.45 2.98
CA TYR A 20 -11.27 34.71 2.41
C TYR A 20 -11.60 34.07 1.06
N GLU A 21 -10.59 33.81 0.26
CA GLU A 21 -10.71 33.01 -0.96
C GLU A 21 -10.56 31.51 -0.63
N ALA A 22 -11.31 30.65 -1.35
CA ALA A 22 -11.16 29.21 -1.23
C ALA A 22 -11.50 28.49 -2.53
N TYR A 23 -10.78 27.40 -2.81
CA TYR A 23 -10.93 26.60 -4.02
C TYR A 23 -10.74 25.11 -3.71
N ILE A 24 -11.51 24.26 -4.40
CA ILE A 24 -11.17 22.83 -4.48
C ILE A 24 -9.96 22.71 -5.40
N VAL A 25 -8.99 21.84 -5.07
CA VAL A 25 -7.74 21.74 -5.83
C VAL A 25 -7.23 20.30 -5.91
N GLY A 26 -6.36 20.03 -6.84
CA GLY A 26 -5.59 18.78 -6.87
C GLY A 26 -6.37 17.58 -7.38
N GLY A 27 -6.19 16.45 -6.71
CA GLY A 27 -6.68 15.14 -7.14
C GLY A 27 -8.16 15.09 -7.44
N TYR A 28 -8.98 15.72 -6.61
CA TYR A 28 -10.42 15.74 -6.81
C TYR A 28 -10.86 16.42 -8.12
N VAL A 29 -10.29 17.60 -8.41
CA VAL A 29 -10.65 18.35 -9.63
C VAL A 29 -10.21 17.62 -10.88
N ARG A 30 -8.99 17.05 -10.87
CA ARG A 30 -8.49 16.17 -11.92
C ARG A 30 -9.42 14.98 -12.15
N ASP A 31 -9.71 14.21 -11.11
CA ASP A 31 -10.53 13.00 -11.20
C ASP A 31 -11.96 13.34 -11.65
N HIS A 32 -12.51 14.50 -11.20
CA HIS A 32 -13.80 15.01 -11.64
C HIS A 32 -13.83 15.33 -13.16
N LEU A 33 -12.77 15.95 -13.67
CA LEU A 33 -12.65 16.26 -15.11
C LEU A 33 -12.48 15.01 -15.97
N MET A 34 -11.89 13.95 -15.41
CA MET A 34 -11.77 12.62 -16.05
C MET A 34 -13.03 11.76 -15.91
N GLY A 35 -14.05 12.19 -15.18
CA GLY A 35 -15.23 11.37 -14.90
C GLY A 35 -14.99 10.23 -13.93
N LEU A 36 -13.89 10.28 -13.16
CA LEU A 36 -13.52 9.27 -12.16
C LEU A 36 -14.12 9.60 -10.78
N ASP A 37 -14.40 8.58 -9.99
CA ASP A 37 -14.81 8.78 -8.60
C ASP A 37 -13.61 9.12 -7.72
N SER A 38 -13.80 10.11 -6.85
CA SER A 38 -12.83 10.52 -5.83
C SER A 38 -13.51 10.68 -4.49
N ASN A 39 -12.85 10.21 -3.43
CA ASN A 39 -13.37 10.23 -2.06
C ASN A 39 -12.71 11.30 -1.19
N ASP A 40 -11.58 11.86 -1.63
CA ASP A 40 -10.83 12.90 -0.92
C ASP A 40 -10.95 14.23 -1.65
N VAL A 41 -11.23 15.28 -0.88
CA VAL A 41 -11.32 16.66 -1.42
C VAL A 41 -10.37 17.55 -0.66
N ASP A 42 -9.38 18.07 -1.38
CA ASP A 42 -8.47 19.09 -0.88
C ASP A 42 -9.01 20.47 -1.22
N ILE A 43 -8.92 21.38 -0.24
CA ILE A 43 -9.31 22.78 -0.40
C ILE A 43 -8.07 23.63 -0.13
N CYS A 44 -7.84 24.64 -0.93
CA CYS A 44 -6.82 25.64 -0.67
C CYS A 44 -7.47 27.02 -0.47
N THR A 45 -6.87 27.87 0.39
CA THR A 45 -7.43 29.16 0.83
C THR A 45 -6.33 30.11 1.26
N ASN A 46 -6.58 31.44 1.25
CA ASN A 46 -5.71 32.42 1.90
C ASN A 46 -6.02 32.58 3.40
N ALA A 47 -7.08 31.97 3.94
CA ALA A 47 -7.31 31.94 5.38
C ALA A 47 -6.19 31.13 6.08
N LYS A 48 -5.57 31.72 7.12
CA LYS A 48 -4.54 31.04 7.91
C LYS A 48 -5.14 30.00 8.86
N PRO A 49 -4.38 29.02 9.36
CA PRO A 49 -4.91 27.97 10.23
C PRO A 49 -5.68 28.51 11.46
N LYS A 50 -5.21 29.61 12.05
CA LYS A 50 -5.89 30.25 13.20
C LYS A 50 -7.29 30.81 12.85
N GLU A 51 -7.47 31.32 11.63
CA GLU A 51 -8.77 31.77 11.12
C GLU A 51 -9.68 30.58 10.84
N LEU A 52 -9.15 29.54 10.21
CA LEU A 52 -9.92 28.32 9.90
C LEU A 52 -10.49 27.64 11.15
N ILE A 53 -9.72 27.61 12.28
CA ILE A 53 -10.21 27.09 13.56
C ILE A 53 -11.40 27.94 14.09
N LYS A 54 -11.40 29.25 13.88
CA LYS A 54 -12.52 30.11 14.28
C LYS A 54 -13.74 29.90 13.41
N ILE A 55 -13.54 29.65 12.11
CA ILE A 55 -14.61 29.43 11.14
C ILE A 55 -15.27 28.05 11.34
N PHE A 56 -14.48 27.02 11.66
CA PHE A 56 -14.95 25.65 11.77
C PHE A 56 -14.75 25.10 13.19
N GLU A 57 -15.84 24.95 13.92
CA GLU A 57 -15.83 24.29 15.23
C GLU A 57 -15.38 22.82 15.06
N GLY A 58 -14.47 22.36 15.92
CA GLY A 58 -13.91 21.01 15.86
C GLY A 58 -12.87 20.80 14.77
N ALA A 59 -12.32 21.87 14.18
CA ALA A 59 -11.19 21.78 13.27
C ALA A 59 -9.93 21.28 13.99
N ILE A 60 -9.20 20.35 13.33
CA ILE A 60 -8.02 19.69 13.90
C ILE A 60 -6.78 20.22 13.19
N LEU A 61 -5.81 20.72 13.98
CA LEU A 61 -4.47 21.04 13.50
C LEU A 61 -3.63 19.76 13.50
N PRO A 62 -2.94 19.41 12.41
CA PRO A 62 -1.91 18.39 12.45
C PRO A 62 -0.78 18.78 13.42
N ALA A 63 -0.08 17.78 13.96
CA ALA A 63 1.05 18.01 14.86
C ALA A 63 2.22 18.76 14.20
N GLU A 64 2.35 18.66 12.87
CA GLU A 64 3.32 19.41 12.06
C GLU A 64 2.57 20.56 11.38
N ASP A 65 2.99 21.80 11.67
CA ASP A 65 2.36 23.02 11.12
C ASP A 65 2.84 23.32 9.70
N TYR A 66 2.25 22.61 8.74
CA TYR A 66 2.43 22.92 7.30
C TYR A 66 1.28 23.75 6.70
N GLY A 67 0.53 24.45 7.55
CA GLY A 67 -0.56 25.30 7.11
C GLY A 67 -1.83 24.55 6.70
N SER A 68 -1.99 23.29 7.11
CA SER A 68 -3.20 22.50 6.84
C SER A 68 -4.08 22.37 8.08
N VAL A 69 -5.39 22.35 7.88
CA VAL A 69 -6.40 22.06 8.88
C VAL A 69 -7.33 20.96 8.38
N THR A 70 -7.61 19.98 9.23
CA THR A 70 -8.58 18.92 8.91
C THR A 70 -9.93 19.23 9.54
N ILE A 71 -11.01 19.15 8.78
CA ILE A 71 -12.38 19.26 9.28
C ILE A 71 -13.20 18.02 8.89
N TYR A 72 -14.20 17.70 9.70
CA TYR A 72 -15.15 16.62 9.42
C TYR A 72 -16.57 17.19 9.31
N ILE A 73 -17.20 16.97 8.16
CA ILE A 73 -18.59 17.39 7.93
C ILE A 73 -19.39 16.20 7.40
N LYS A 74 -20.43 15.77 8.11
CA LYS A 74 -21.27 14.63 7.72
C LYS A 74 -20.46 13.38 7.36
N ASN A 75 -19.49 13.02 8.21
CA ASN A 75 -18.58 11.89 8.04
C ASN A 75 -17.61 12.00 6.84
N ASN A 76 -17.54 13.14 6.17
CA ASN A 76 -16.52 13.40 5.16
C ASN A 76 -15.38 14.21 5.77
N ARG A 77 -14.15 13.79 5.48
CA ARG A 77 -12.93 14.51 5.82
C ARG A 77 -12.62 15.52 4.72
N PHE A 78 -12.29 16.74 5.11
CA PHE A 78 -11.74 17.77 4.22
C PHE A 78 -10.41 18.25 4.78
N GLU A 79 -9.40 18.32 3.93
CA GLU A 79 -8.13 18.95 4.24
C GLU A 79 -8.12 20.35 3.62
N ILE A 80 -7.96 21.37 4.47
CA ILE A 80 -7.92 22.77 4.04
C ILE A 80 -6.52 23.28 4.27
N THR A 81 -5.82 23.65 3.19
CA THR A 81 -4.43 24.12 3.23
C THR A 81 -4.37 25.60 2.90
N THR A 82 -3.71 26.38 3.76
CA THR A 82 -3.45 27.79 3.50
C THR A 82 -2.48 27.94 2.32
N PHE A 83 -2.74 28.94 1.43
CA PHE A 83 -1.80 29.29 0.37
C PHE A 83 -0.44 29.57 0.95
N ARG A 84 0.59 29.00 0.39
CA ARG A 84 1.92 29.11 0.92
C ARG A 84 3.00 29.08 -0.16
N ARG A 85 4.11 29.72 0.15
CA ARG A 85 5.39 29.57 -0.55
C ARG A 85 6.31 28.73 0.29
N GLU A 86 7.09 27.86 -0.31
CA GLU A 86 8.10 27.03 0.34
C GLU A 86 9.46 27.73 0.18
N ILE A 87 10.07 28.18 1.29
CA ILE A 87 11.28 29.03 1.27
C ILE A 87 12.55 28.19 1.27
N SER A 88 12.60 27.17 2.10
CA SER A 88 13.80 26.35 2.24
C SER A 88 13.47 24.87 2.43
N TYR A 89 14.38 24.01 1.97
CA TYR A 89 14.29 22.57 2.13
C TYR A 89 15.55 22.05 2.81
N ASN A 90 15.41 21.23 3.85
CA ASN A 90 16.51 20.46 4.41
C ASN A 90 16.39 19.00 4.00
N ASP A 91 17.57 18.41 3.71
CA ASP A 91 17.73 16.97 3.45
C ASP A 91 16.82 16.39 2.36
N TYR A 92 16.56 17.14 1.28
CA TYR A 92 15.77 16.68 0.12
C TYR A 92 14.36 16.20 0.49
N ARG A 93 13.75 16.80 1.53
CA ARG A 93 12.59 16.19 2.19
C ARG A 93 11.36 17.09 2.21
N ARG A 94 11.23 17.96 3.17
CA ARG A 94 10.08 18.82 3.41
C ARG A 94 10.54 20.25 3.51
N PRO A 95 9.70 21.20 3.14
CA PRO A 95 10.04 22.58 3.42
C PRO A 95 10.21 22.74 4.93
N VAL A 96 11.32 23.35 5.33
CA VAL A 96 11.61 23.68 6.73
C VAL A 96 10.92 24.97 7.13
N GLU A 97 10.77 25.86 6.15
CA GLU A 97 10.16 27.16 6.33
C GLU A 97 9.12 27.42 5.24
N ILE A 98 7.93 27.81 5.66
CA ILE A 98 6.82 28.18 4.80
C ILE A 98 6.42 29.64 5.08
N GLU A 99 6.03 30.35 4.04
CA GLU A 99 5.44 31.68 4.12
C GLU A 99 3.99 31.59 3.64
N TYR A 100 3.06 32.09 4.44
CA TYR A 100 1.67 32.22 4.01
C TYR A 100 1.52 33.39 3.05
N ILE A 101 0.85 33.15 1.95
CA ILE A 101 0.64 34.10 0.86
C ILE A 101 -0.84 34.23 0.56
N ASP A 102 -1.21 35.28 -0.20
CA ASP A 102 -2.61 35.54 -0.58
C ASP A 102 -2.90 35.19 -2.06
N ASP A 103 -1.87 34.85 -2.84
CA ASP A 103 -2.01 34.60 -4.27
C ASP A 103 -2.13 33.10 -4.57
N LEU A 104 -3.28 32.68 -5.11
CA LEU A 104 -3.53 31.30 -5.56
C LEU A 104 -2.52 30.84 -6.61
N LYS A 105 -2.12 31.69 -7.55
CA LYS A 105 -1.18 31.33 -8.61
C LYS A 105 0.18 30.93 -8.05
N GLU A 106 0.65 31.64 -7.02
CA GLU A 106 1.90 31.28 -6.33
C GLU A 106 1.78 29.95 -5.59
N ASP A 107 0.64 29.66 -4.90
CA ASP A 107 0.41 28.35 -4.27
C ASP A 107 0.42 27.22 -5.30
N ILE A 108 -0.11 27.44 -6.48
CA ILE A 108 -0.10 26.48 -7.57
C ILE A 108 1.33 26.18 -8.05
N MET A 109 2.19 27.21 -8.14
CA MET A 109 3.57 27.06 -8.63
C MET A 109 4.47 26.20 -7.71
N ARG A 110 4.15 26.03 -6.43
CA ARG A 110 4.91 25.11 -5.54
C ARG A 110 4.57 23.64 -5.74
N ARG A 111 3.43 23.31 -6.38
CA ARG A 111 2.94 21.93 -6.53
C ARG A 111 3.87 21.09 -7.41
N ASP A 112 3.64 19.77 -7.40
CA ASP A 112 4.49 18.78 -8.07
C ASP A 112 4.24 18.72 -9.60
N PHE A 113 3.01 18.40 -10.00
CA PHE A 113 2.65 18.15 -11.39
C PHE A 113 1.47 19.01 -11.84
N THR A 114 1.47 19.41 -13.11
CA THR A 114 0.43 20.26 -13.70
C THR A 114 -0.97 19.70 -13.49
N ILE A 115 -1.17 18.39 -13.65
CA ILE A 115 -2.48 17.73 -13.49
C ILE A 115 -3.08 17.87 -12.08
N ASN A 116 -2.29 18.25 -11.08
CA ASN A 116 -2.71 18.48 -9.69
C ASN A 116 -2.84 19.98 -9.34
N THR A 117 -2.76 20.87 -10.33
CA THR A 117 -2.84 22.32 -10.14
C THR A 117 -4.19 22.92 -10.51
N ILE A 118 -5.08 22.13 -11.11
CA ILE A 118 -6.39 22.58 -11.53
C ILE A 118 -7.25 22.86 -10.30
N CYS A 119 -7.87 24.04 -10.26
CA CYS A 119 -8.75 24.47 -9.18
C CYS A 119 -10.20 24.58 -9.65
N MET A 120 -11.13 24.53 -8.69
CA MET A 120 -12.55 24.76 -8.92
C MET A 120 -13.09 25.72 -7.86
N ASP A 121 -13.78 26.78 -8.28
CA ASP A 121 -14.42 27.74 -7.37
C ASP A 121 -15.81 27.25 -6.87
N LYS A 122 -16.44 28.05 -6.03
CA LYS A 122 -17.80 27.77 -5.49
C LYS A 122 -18.88 27.62 -6.56
N ASN A 123 -18.72 28.24 -7.73
CA ASN A 123 -19.65 28.20 -8.86
C ASN A 123 -19.30 27.03 -9.81
N LYS A 124 -18.35 26.18 -9.46
CA LYS A 124 -17.82 25.08 -10.27
C LYS A 124 -17.04 25.57 -11.52
N LYS A 125 -16.62 26.83 -11.56
CA LYS A 125 -15.76 27.33 -12.61
C LYS A 125 -14.37 26.76 -12.43
N ILE A 126 -13.81 26.20 -13.50
CA ILE A 126 -12.46 25.65 -13.52
C ILE A 126 -11.46 26.79 -13.71
N ILE A 127 -10.43 26.80 -12.87
CA ILE A 127 -9.29 27.71 -12.91
C ILE A 127 -8.05 26.88 -13.24
N ASP A 128 -7.41 27.21 -14.34
CA ASP A 128 -6.26 26.49 -14.87
C ASP A 128 -5.20 27.49 -15.38
N TYR A 129 -4.21 27.78 -14.55
CA TYR A 129 -3.15 28.75 -14.88
C TYR A 129 -2.02 28.15 -15.71
N LEU A 130 -1.88 26.84 -15.74
CA LEU A 130 -0.74 26.14 -16.32
C LEU A 130 -1.11 25.30 -17.55
N ASN A 131 -2.32 25.50 -18.10
CA ASN A 131 -2.86 24.69 -19.20
C ASN A 131 -2.85 23.16 -18.89
N ALA A 132 -3.03 22.83 -17.61
CA ALA A 132 -3.00 21.45 -17.10
C ALA A 132 -4.09 20.57 -17.70
N ARG A 133 -5.21 21.14 -18.16
CA ARG A 133 -6.27 20.42 -18.86
C ARG A 133 -5.79 19.82 -20.18
N GLN A 134 -4.83 20.48 -20.86
CA GLN A 134 -4.21 19.92 -22.06
C GLN A 134 -3.33 18.72 -21.72
N ASP A 135 -2.53 18.80 -20.64
CA ASP A 135 -1.72 17.67 -20.18
C ASP A 135 -2.61 16.50 -19.76
N LEU A 136 -3.73 16.80 -19.11
CA LEU A 136 -4.74 15.81 -18.73
C LEU A 136 -5.36 15.12 -19.97
N ALA A 137 -5.72 15.87 -20.99
CA ALA A 137 -6.26 15.35 -22.24
C ALA A 137 -5.24 14.52 -23.04
N ASN A 138 -3.95 14.87 -22.92
CA ASN A 138 -2.84 14.15 -23.55
C ASN A 138 -2.36 12.95 -22.71
N HIS A 139 -2.99 12.67 -21.56
CA HIS A 139 -2.56 11.64 -20.63
C HIS A 139 -1.07 11.76 -20.24
N LEU A 140 -0.64 12.96 -19.87
CA LEU A 140 0.76 13.31 -19.63
C LEU A 140 0.99 13.81 -18.21
N ILE A 141 1.99 13.24 -17.52
CA ILE A 141 2.53 13.77 -16.26
C ILE A 141 3.63 14.77 -16.61
N LYS A 142 3.38 16.03 -16.29
CA LYS A 142 4.30 17.13 -16.54
C LYS A 142 4.64 17.89 -15.26
N PRO A 143 5.89 18.32 -15.03
CA PRO A 143 6.26 19.05 -13.81
C PRO A 143 5.67 20.46 -13.81
N VAL A 144 5.48 21.03 -12.62
CA VAL A 144 5.26 22.46 -12.46
C VAL A 144 6.62 23.17 -12.42
N GLY A 145 6.99 23.83 -13.52
CA GLY A 145 8.31 24.46 -13.66
C GLY A 145 9.40 23.44 -13.99
N ASP A 146 10.63 23.71 -13.58
CA ASP A 146 11.79 22.88 -13.88
C ASP A 146 11.82 21.58 -13.04
N ALA A 147 11.79 20.42 -13.70
CA ALA A 147 11.77 19.10 -13.06
C ALA A 147 13.05 18.84 -12.24
N ASN A 148 14.22 19.21 -12.79
CA ASN A 148 15.48 19.00 -12.12
C ASN A 148 15.55 19.77 -10.79
N TYR A 149 15.15 21.02 -10.80
CA TYR A 149 15.06 21.84 -9.60
C TYR A 149 14.04 21.26 -8.59
N LYS A 150 12.85 20.88 -9.04
CA LYS A 150 11.80 20.32 -8.18
C LYS A 150 12.21 19.01 -7.52
N PHE A 151 12.89 18.14 -8.25
CA PHE A 151 13.35 16.84 -7.70
C PHE A 151 14.58 17.00 -6.80
N SER A 152 15.42 17.99 -7.02
CA SER A 152 16.52 18.31 -6.09
C SER A 152 16.02 18.87 -4.76
N GLN A 153 14.85 19.53 -4.73
CA GLN A 153 14.23 20.01 -3.49
C GLN A 153 13.54 18.90 -2.70
N ASP A 154 12.70 18.10 -3.34
CA ASP A 154 12.02 16.94 -2.75
C ASP A 154 12.08 15.76 -3.72
N VAL A 155 13.06 14.89 -3.49
CA VAL A 155 13.32 13.75 -4.39
C VAL A 155 12.19 12.71 -4.35
N LEU A 156 11.32 12.71 -3.32
CA LEU A 156 10.14 11.83 -3.28
C LEU A 156 9.17 12.11 -4.43
N ARG A 157 9.22 13.31 -5.02
CA ARG A 157 8.45 13.65 -6.23
C ARG A 157 8.75 12.71 -7.40
N ILE A 158 9.93 12.08 -7.45
CA ILE A 158 10.26 11.03 -8.44
C ILE A 158 9.30 9.85 -8.27
N LEU A 159 9.16 9.30 -7.06
CA LEU A 159 8.25 8.18 -6.81
C LEU A 159 6.78 8.59 -6.99
N ARG A 160 6.44 9.84 -6.66
CA ARG A 160 5.11 10.39 -6.92
C ARG A 160 4.80 10.47 -8.42
N ALA A 161 5.79 10.83 -9.28
CA ALA A 161 5.63 10.81 -10.74
C ALA A 161 5.30 9.40 -11.24
N ILE A 162 6.07 8.40 -10.81
CA ILE A 162 5.80 6.98 -11.13
C ILE A 162 4.41 6.57 -10.63
N ARG A 163 4.06 6.92 -9.39
CA ARG A 163 2.73 6.61 -8.83
C ARG A 163 1.59 7.20 -9.64
N PHE A 164 1.68 8.48 -10.05
CA PHE A 164 0.64 9.10 -10.86
C PHE A 164 0.59 8.50 -12.26
N ALA A 165 1.73 8.26 -12.90
CA ALA A 165 1.80 7.57 -14.19
C ALA A 165 1.14 6.19 -14.11
N THR A 166 1.40 5.43 -13.04
CA THR A 166 0.81 4.11 -12.78
C THR A 166 -0.69 4.21 -12.52
N LYS A 167 -1.11 5.07 -11.58
CA LYS A 167 -2.52 5.18 -11.15
C LYS A 167 -3.43 5.64 -12.28
N LEU A 168 -2.98 6.60 -13.09
CA LEU A 168 -3.77 7.25 -14.12
C LEU A 168 -3.58 6.64 -15.51
N ASP A 169 -2.63 5.72 -15.64
CA ASP A 169 -2.18 5.18 -16.93
C ASP A 169 -1.69 6.27 -17.88
N PHE A 170 -0.90 7.22 -17.36
CA PHE A 170 -0.36 8.35 -18.08
C PHE A 170 1.13 8.16 -18.42
N SER A 171 1.59 8.80 -19.48
CA SER A 171 3.00 8.88 -19.83
C SER A 171 3.72 9.93 -18.99
N LEU A 172 5.04 9.76 -18.81
CA LEU A 172 5.91 10.79 -18.25
C LEU A 172 6.41 11.70 -19.38
N SER A 173 6.48 13.01 -19.15
CA SER A 173 7.09 13.92 -20.11
C SER A 173 8.62 13.77 -20.13
N ASP A 174 9.26 14.19 -21.21
CA ASP A 174 10.72 14.13 -21.34
C ASP A 174 11.42 14.90 -20.22
N GLU A 175 10.86 16.05 -19.80
CA GLU A 175 11.41 16.82 -18.68
C GLU A 175 11.39 16.05 -17.35
N ILE A 176 10.34 15.22 -17.13
CA ILE A 176 10.28 14.33 -15.96
C ILE A 176 11.36 13.25 -16.06
N ILE A 177 11.50 12.61 -17.20
CA ILE A 177 12.49 11.55 -17.44
C ILE A 177 13.91 12.08 -17.22
N ASP A 178 14.22 13.23 -17.80
CA ASP A 178 15.52 13.91 -17.64
C ASP A 178 15.77 14.31 -16.18
N GLY A 179 14.76 14.87 -15.52
CA GLY A 179 14.84 15.22 -14.10
C GLY A 179 15.09 14.00 -13.21
N ILE A 180 14.42 12.86 -13.49
CA ILE A 180 14.64 11.59 -12.79
C ILE A 180 16.09 11.13 -12.98
N ASN A 181 16.57 11.08 -14.22
CA ASN A 181 17.93 10.60 -14.52
C ASN A 181 19.01 11.42 -13.80
N LYS A 182 18.80 12.74 -13.65
CA LYS A 182 19.72 13.62 -12.93
C LYS A 182 19.69 13.44 -11.41
N ASN A 183 18.52 13.14 -10.83
CA ASN A 183 18.28 13.21 -9.38
C ASN A 183 18.03 11.86 -8.70
N LYS A 184 17.83 10.76 -9.42
CA LYS A 184 17.48 9.45 -8.83
C LYS A 184 18.44 8.97 -7.75
N HIS A 185 19.73 9.30 -7.87
CA HIS A 185 20.75 8.95 -6.86
C HIS A 185 20.46 9.56 -5.47
N LEU A 186 19.68 10.66 -5.40
CA LEU A 186 19.26 11.29 -4.15
C LEU A 186 18.21 10.47 -3.40
N LEU A 187 17.57 9.49 -4.04
CA LEU A 187 16.62 8.58 -3.36
C LEU A 187 17.27 7.84 -2.21
N LYS A 188 18.59 7.59 -2.25
CA LYS A 188 19.33 6.99 -1.14
C LYS A 188 19.28 7.80 0.15
N LYS A 189 19.03 9.11 0.05
CA LYS A 189 18.95 10.01 1.20
C LYS A 189 17.56 10.04 1.87
N ILE A 190 16.54 9.42 1.26
CA ILE A 190 15.19 9.37 1.81
C ILE A 190 15.02 8.14 2.69
N SER A 191 14.31 8.29 3.80
CA SER A 191 14.02 7.16 4.69
C SER A 191 13.20 6.06 3.99
N TYR A 192 13.45 4.81 4.36
CA TYR A 192 12.75 3.67 3.75
C TYR A 192 11.25 3.68 4.00
N GLU A 193 10.78 4.24 5.11
CA GLU A 193 9.36 4.40 5.40
C GLU A 193 8.67 5.23 4.32
N ARG A 194 9.23 6.39 3.95
CA ARG A 194 8.65 7.26 2.91
C ARG A 194 8.72 6.62 1.52
N LYS A 195 9.83 5.97 1.21
CA LYS A 195 9.96 5.19 -0.04
C LYS A 195 8.86 4.13 -0.10
N ARG A 196 8.69 3.36 0.99
CA ARG A 196 7.68 2.30 1.09
C ARG A 196 6.26 2.83 0.90
N GLU A 197 5.90 3.94 1.53
CA GLU A 197 4.58 4.55 1.38
C GLU A 197 4.21 4.84 -0.08
N GLU A 198 5.14 5.33 -0.89
CA GLU A 198 4.90 5.56 -2.32
C GLU A 198 4.96 4.27 -3.13
N LEU A 199 5.88 3.36 -2.82
CA LEU A 199 5.99 2.05 -3.46
C LEU A 199 4.74 1.20 -3.22
N ASP A 200 4.23 1.14 -2.00
CA ASP A 200 3.00 0.40 -1.68
C ASP A 200 1.80 0.93 -2.49
N LYS A 201 1.71 2.26 -2.71
CA LYS A 201 0.68 2.87 -3.56
C LYS A 201 0.88 2.53 -5.05
N ILE A 202 2.12 2.38 -5.52
CA ILE A 202 2.43 1.90 -6.87
C ILE A 202 2.03 0.43 -7.01
N PHE A 203 2.45 -0.40 -6.08
CA PHE A 203 2.23 -1.85 -6.10
C PHE A 203 0.76 -2.26 -5.89
N THR A 204 -0.04 -1.43 -5.22
CA THR A 204 -1.48 -1.67 -5.04
C THR A 204 -2.35 -0.99 -6.08
N SER A 205 -1.75 -0.29 -7.06
CA SER A 205 -2.49 0.31 -8.17
C SER A 205 -3.07 -0.77 -9.10
N PRO A 206 -4.23 -0.54 -9.73
CA PRO A 206 -4.73 -1.42 -10.79
C PRO A 206 -3.72 -1.69 -11.91
N ASN A 207 -2.84 -0.72 -12.19
CA ASN A 207 -1.78 -0.82 -13.20
C ASN A 207 -0.39 -1.08 -12.58
N ALA A 208 -0.31 -1.79 -11.45
CA ALA A 208 0.94 -2.02 -10.72
C ALA A 208 2.10 -2.55 -11.59
N LYS A 209 1.78 -3.45 -12.57
CA LYS A 209 2.79 -3.97 -13.50
C LYS A 209 3.49 -2.85 -14.27
N ARG A 210 2.74 -1.87 -14.80
CA ARG A 210 3.30 -0.70 -15.48
C ARG A 210 4.21 0.12 -14.53
N GLY A 211 3.80 0.29 -13.28
CA GLY A 211 4.63 0.99 -12.28
C GLY A 211 5.95 0.28 -12.02
N ILE A 212 5.92 -1.04 -11.92
CA ILE A 212 7.12 -1.90 -11.79
C ILE A 212 8.02 -1.74 -13.02
N ASP A 213 7.45 -1.79 -14.22
CA ASP A 213 8.21 -1.63 -15.46
C ASP A 213 8.89 -0.26 -15.53
N LEU A 214 8.18 0.83 -15.20
CA LEU A 214 8.76 2.18 -15.12
C LEU A 214 9.90 2.28 -14.09
N LEU A 215 9.76 1.65 -12.92
CA LEU A 215 10.83 1.62 -11.91
C LEU A 215 12.10 0.96 -12.46
N ILE A 216 11.94 -0.12 -13.21
CA ILE A 216 13.07 -0.86 -13.83
C ILE A 216 13.67 -0.07 -15.00
N GLU A 217 12.84 0.39 -15.94
CA GLU A 217 13.26 1.13 -17.13
C GLU A 217 14.07 2.39 -16.80
N LEU A 218 13.67 3.10 -15.74
CA LEU A 218 14.36 4.29 -15.28
C LEU A 218 15.54 3.99 -14.33
N GLY A 219 15.79 2.71 -14.02
CA GLY A 219 16.85 2.25 -13.12
C GLY A 219 16.65 2.68 -11.67
N LEU A 220 15.40 2.89 -11.26
CA LEU A 220 15.03 3.27 -9.89
C LEU A 220 15.07 2.06 -8.95
N ASP A 221 14.89 0.85 -9.46
CA ASP A 221 15.00 -0.39 -8.71
C ASP A 221 16.34 -0.50 -7.97
N LYS A 222 17.44 -0.08 -8.60
CA LYS A 222 18.79 -0.08 -8.03
C LYS A 222 18.95 0.97 -6.92
N GLU A 223 18.45 2.18 -7.15
CA GLU A 223 18.51 3.28 -6.17
C GLU A 223 17.62 3.04 -4.95
N LEU A 224 16.61 2.20 -5.12
CA LEU A 224 15.66 1.80 -4.09
C LEU A 224 16.02 0.45 -3.44
N GLU A 225 17.09 -0.22 -3.89
CA GLU A 225 17.51 -1.53 -3.36
C GLU A 225 16.43 -2.61 -3.50
N LEU A 226 15.71 -2.60 -4.64
CA LEU A 226 14.66 -3.57 -4.97
C LEU A 226 15.21 -4.64 -5.92
N ASN A 227 16.26 -5.34 -5.50
CA ASN A 227 17.10 -6.19 -6.35
C ASN A 227 16.36 -7.25 -7.16
N ASN A 228 15.25 -7.77 -6.63
CA ASN A 228 14.43 -8.81 -7.27
C ASN A 228 13.16 -8.27 -7.93
N LEU A 229 13.00 -6.96 -8.07
CA LEU A 229 11.77 -6.35 -8.61
C LEU A 229 11.39 -6.92 -9.99
N LYS A 230 12.38 -7.23 -10.83
CA LYS A 230 12.19 -7.85 -12.16
C LYS A 230 11.51 -9.23 -12.11
N ASN A 231 11.56 -9.91 -10.97
CA ASN A 231 10.95 -11.23 -10.79
C ASN A 231 9.46 -11.14 -10.40
N VAL A 232 8.95 -9.94 -10.15
CA VAL A 232 7.53 -9.71 -9.81
C VAL A 232 6.70 -9.81 -11.07
N THR A 233 6.04 -10.95 -11.26
CA THR A 233 5.15 -11.23 -12.40
C THR A 233 3.67 -11.11 -12.03
N ASN A 234 3.32 -11.27 -10.74
CA ASN A 234 1.96 -11.16 -10.23
C ASN A 234 1.87 -10.02 -9.20
N THR A 235 0.86 -9.16 -9.33
CA THR A 235 0.65 -7.97 -8.51
C THR A 235 -0.63 -8.03 -7.66
N GLU A 236 -1.27 -9.19 -7.53
CA GLU A 236 -2.52 -9.33 -6.77
C GLU A 236 -2.34 -9.16 -5.25
N SER A 237 -1.13 -9.35 -4.74
CA SER A 237 -0.85 -9.29 -3.30
C SER A 237 0.38 -8.45 -3.01
N LEU A 238 0.22 -7.38 -2.22
CA LEU A 238 1.33 -6.57 -1.74
C LEU A 238 2.35 -7.40 -0.93
N ILE A 239 1.88 -8.31 -0.08
CA ILE A 239 2.74 -9.25 0.66
C ILE A 239 3.51 -10.16 -0.30
N GLY A 240 2.86 -10.63 -1.37
CA GLY A 240 3.51 -11.44 -2.41
C GLY A 240 4.60 -10.67 -3.14
N ILE A 241 4.35 -9.41 -3.49
CA ILE A 241 5.35 -8.53 -4.13
C ILE A 241 6.57 -8.36 -3.21
N TRP A 242 6.36 -8.00 -1.94
CA TRP A 242 7.45 -7.83 -0.99
C TRP A 242 8.20 -9.15 -0.68
N ALA A 243 7.51 -10.29 -0.71
CA ALA A 243 8.15 -11.59 -0.56
C ALA A 243 9.06 -11.95 -1.74
N ILE A 244 8.73 -11.50 -2.98
CA ILE A 244 9.59 -11.68 -4.16
C ILE A 244 10.76 -10.71 -4.15
N ILE A 245 10.50 -9.43 -3.84
CA ILE A 245 11.55 -8.40 -3.76
C ILE A 245 12.59 -8.80 -2.73
N ASP A 246 12.16 -9.36 -1.60
CA ASP A 246 13.00 -9.84 -0.52
C ASP A 246 14.11 -8.85 -0.14
N PRO A 247 13.77 -7.64 0.29
CA PRO A 247 14.75 -6.62 0.61
C PRO A 247 15.64 -7.05 1.77
N GLU A 248 16.85 -6.52 1.85
CA GLU A 248 17.75 -6.78 2.97
C GLU A 248 17.11 -6.46 4.31
N GLU A 249 17.46 -7.25 5.34
CA GLU A 249 16.95 -7.08 6.69
C GLU A 249 17.26 -5.66 7.19
N ASN A 250 16.26 -4.99 7.76
CA ASN A 250 16.31 -3.62 8.28
C ASN A 250 16.32 -2.48 7.24
N THR A 251 16.18 -2.73 5.95
CA THR A 251 15.97 -1.68 4.95
C THR A 251 14.52 -1.16 5.04
N TYR A 252 13.57 -1.90 4.48
CA TYR A 252 12.15 -1.53 4.55
C TYR A 252 11.52 -2.02 5.85
N ARG A 253 10.86 -1.13 6.61
CA ARG A 253 10.19 -1.49 7.86
C ARG A 253 8.83 -2.11 7.60
N PHE A 254 8.62 -3.30 8.15
CA PHE A 254 7.36 -4.04 8.14
C PHE A 254 6.85 -4.21 9.56
N THR A 255 5.54 -4.27 9.73
CA THR A 255 4.92 -4.70 10.98
C THR A 255 5.27 -6.17 11.27
N ASN A 256 5.17 -6.61 12.53
CA ASN A 256 5.46 -8.00 12.89
C ASN A 256 4.59 -8.99 12.10
N ASN A 257 3.31 -8.66 11.88
CA ASN A 257 2.42 -9.48 11.06
C ASN A 257 2.85 -9.56 9.60
N GLU A 258 3.26 -8.47 8.99
CA GLU A 258 3.78 -8.46 7.61
C GLU A 258 5.08 -9.28 7.50
N LYS A 259 6.01 -9.12 8.45
CA LYS A 259 7.25 -9.91 8.48
C LYS A 259 6.97 -11.40 8.53
N GLU A 260 6.06 -11.82 9.39
CA GLU A 260 5.65 -13.22 9.51
C GLU A 260 5.02 -13.72 8.20
N LEU A 261 4.09 -12.96 7.61
CA LEU A 261 3.45 -13.34 6.34
C LEU A 261 4.46 -13.42 5.19
N ILE A 262 5.37 -12.45 5.06
CA ILE A 262 6.42 -12.45 4.03
C ILE A 262 7.29 -13.71 4.20
N LYS A 263 7.72 -14.01 5.43
CA LYS A 263 8.50 -15.22 5.74
C LYS A 263 7.75 -16.48 5.33
N LEU A 264 6.48 -16.64 5.75
CA LEU A 264 5.67 -17.81 5.43
C LEU A 264 5.46 -17.96 3.91
N VAL A 265 5.22 -16.86 3.19
CA VAL A 265 5.10 -16.90 1.72
C VAL A 265 6.41 -17.38 1.08
N LYS A 266 7.57 -16.89 1.54
CA LYS A 266 8.89 -17.32 1.05
C LYS A 266 9.13 -18.81 1.31
N GLU A 267 8.75 -19.32 2.49
CA GLU A 267 8.85 -20.75 2.83
C GLU A 267 7.98 -21.62 1.92
N VAL A 268 6.79 -21.15 1.56
CA VAL A 268 5.83 -21.92 0.76
C VAL A 268 6.08 -21.82 -0.75
N LEU A 269 6.75 -20.76 -1.23
CA LEU A 269 7.02 -20.57 -2.66
C LEU A 269 7.65 -21.80 -3.36
N PRO A 270 8.68 -22.47 -2.80
CA PRO A 270 9.27 -23.67 -3.43
C PRO A 270 8.40 -24.93 -3.28
N LEU A 271 7.37 -24.93 -2.44
CA LEU A 271 6.56 -26.09 -2.14
C LEU A 271 5.38 -26.26 -3.12
N ASN A 272 4.75 -27.43 -3.10
CA ASN A 272 3.49 -27.64 -3.80
C ASN A 272 2.32 -27.02 -3.02
N ASN A 273 1.70 -25.98 -3.56
CA ASN A 273 0.60 -25.24 -2.93
C ASN A 273 -0.74 -26.00 -2.94
N LEU A 274 -0.84 -27.13 -3.60
CA LEU A 274 -2.01 -28.02 -3.59
C LEU A 274 -1.80 -29.24 -2.69
N ASP A 275 -0.61 -29.42 -2.14
CA ASP A 275 -0.31 -30.51 -1.23
C ASP A 275 -1.10 -30.37 0.07
N PRO A 276 -1.77 -31.44 0.56
CA PRO A 276 -2.62 -31.40 1.74
C PRO A 276 -1.90 -30.94 2.99
N TYR A 277 -0.65 -31.37 3.21
CA TYR A 277 0.12 -30.99 4.39
C TYR A 277 0.56 -29.51 4.34
N ASN A 278 0.96 -29.02 3.17
CA ASN A 278 1.33 -27.61 3.02
C ASN A 278 0.10 -26.69 3.18
N LEU A 279 -1.06 -27.10 2.66
CA LEU A 279 -2.31 -26.38 2.87
C LEU A 279 -2.73 -26.33 4.33
N TYR A 280 -2.60 -27.44 5.04
CA TYR A 280 -2.88 -27.55 6.48
C TYR A 280 -1.92 -26.67 7.31
N LYS A 281 -0.62 -26.82 7.07
CA LYS A 281 0.44 -26.17 7.86
C LYS A 281 0.44 -24.65 7.70
N TYR A 282 0.33 -24.14 6.46
CA TYR A 282 0.48 -22.72 6.15
C TYR A 282 -0.86 -22.01 5.91
N GLY A 283 -1.95 -22.76 5.85
CA GLY A 283 -3.29 -22.23 5.66
C GLY A 283 -3.61 -21.74 4.25
N LEU A 284 -4.88 -21.43 4.04
CA LEU A 284 -5.41 -21.01 2.75
C LEU A 284 -4.80 -19.69 2.26
N TYR A 285 -4.63 -18.72 3.16
CA TYR A 285 -4.20 -17.36 2.79
C TYR A 285 -2.78 -17.35 2.21
N VAL A 286 -1.81 -17.93 2.91
CA VAL A 286 -0.41 -17.97 2.50
C VAL A 286 -0.25 -18.78 1.21
N ASN A 287 -0.89 -19.96 1.13
CA ASN A 287 -0.87 -20.77 -0.09
C ASN A 287 -1.54 -20.06 -1.28
N SER A 288 -2.57 -19.25 -1.06
CA SER A 288 -3.19 -18.45 -2.14
C SER A 288 -2.25 -17.39 -2.68
N ILE A 289 -1.48 -16.70 -1.83
CA ILE A 289 -0.48 -15.72 -2.26
C ILE A 289 0.63 -16.41 -3.06
N ALA A 290 1.23 -17.46 -2.50
CA ALA A 290 2.30 -18.20 -3.17
C ALA A 290 1.82 -18.86 -4.46
N GLY A 291 0.58 -19.36 -4.49
CA GLY A 291 -0.04 -19.93 -5.67
C GLY A 291 -0.28 -18.89 -6.78
N ALA A 292 -0.75 -17.68 -6.43
CA ALA A 292 -0.92 -16.60 -7.39
C ALA A 292 0.42 -16.22 -8.05
N ILE A 293 1.51 -16.16 -7.29
CA ILE A 293 2.86 -15.93 -7.83
C ILE A 293 3.26 -17.02 -8.84
N LYS A 294 2.83 -18.27 -8.61
CA LYS A 294 3.11 -19.45 -9.46
C LYS A 294 2.03 -19.66 -10.53
N ASN A 295 1.10 -18.73 -10.72
CA ASN A 295 -0.04 -18.84 -11.64
C ASN A 295 -0.95 -20.05 -11.37
N ILE A 296 -1.07 -20.47 -10.10
CA ILE A 296 -2.01 -21.50 -9.67
C ILE A 296 -3.35 -20.82 -9.35
N SER A 297 -4.43 -21.37 -9.87
CA SER A 297 -5.78 -20.82 -9.66
C SER A 297 -6.16 -20.79 -8.17
N LYS A 298 -6.59 -19.63 -7.68
CA LYS A 298 -7.13 -19.50 -6.32
C LYS A 298 -8.31 -20.44 -6.06
N LYS A 299 -9.10 -20.74 -7.10
CA LYS A 299 -10.22 -21.68 -7.02
C LYS A 299 -9.73 -23.11 -6.72
N ASP A 300 -8.63 -23.53 -7.33
CA ASP A 300 -8.07 -24.86 -7.12
C ASP A 300 -7.45 -24.99 -5.73
N ILE A 301 -6.74 -23.96 -5.26
CA ILE A 301 -6.19 -23.92 -3.90
C ILE A 301 -7.32 -23.97 -2.87
N THR A 302 -8.37 -23.16 -3.05
CA THR A 302 -9.55 -23.13 -2.16
C THR A 302 -10.25 -24.48 -2.14
N ARG A 303 -10.43 -25.12 -3.31
CA ARG A 303 -11.04 -26.46 -3.41
C ARG A 303 -10.20 -27.50 -2.66
N SER A 304 -8.88 -27.50 -2.88
CA SER A 304 -7.97 -28.43 -2.21
C SER A 304 -7.95 -28.22 -0.70
N TYR A 305 -7.95 -26.96 -0.23
CA TYR A 305 -8.05 -26.64 1.19
C TYR A 305 -9.36 -27.12 1.80
N ASN A 306 -10.50 -26.86 1.17
CA ASN A 306 -11.81 -27.28 1.68
C ASN A 306 -11.99 -28.80 1.70
N ASN A 307 -11.22 -29.53 0.89
CA ASN A 307 -11.23 -31.01 0.84
C ASN A 307 -10.25 -31.68 1.82
N LEU A 308 -9.57 -30.90 2.67
CA LEU A 308 -8.73 -31.48 3.73
C LEU A 308 -9.59 -32.30 4.71
N VAL A 309 -9.05 -33.41 5.16
CA VAL A 309 -9.71 -34.29 6.16
C VAL A 309 -9.76 -33.61 7.53
N ILE A 310 -8.74 -32.83 7.84
CA ILE A 310 -8.61 -32.05 9.08
C ILE A 310 -8.10 -30.65 8.73
N HIS A 311 -8.53 -29.63 9.46
CA HIS A 311 -8.08 -28.23 9.34
C HIS A 311 -7.28 -27.77 10.55
N SER A 312 -7.30 -28.53 11.63
CA SER A 312 -6.56 -28.29 12.86
C SER A 312 -6.26 -29.61 13.60
N ARG A 313 -5.29 -29.57 14.48
CA ARG A 313 -4.98 -30.69 15.37
C ARG A 313 -6.19 -31.16 16.18
N LYS A 314 -7.12 -30.27 16.50
CA LYS A 314 -8.33 -30.58 17.27
C LYS A 314 -9.32 -31.49 16.51
N ASP A 315 -9.18 -31.54 15.18
CA ASP A 315 -10.05 -32.35 14.32
C ASP A 315 -9.62 -33.84 14.29
N LEU A 316 -8.45 -34.16 14.82
CA LEU A 316 -8.05 -35.55 15.01
C LEU A 316 -8.95 -36.22 16.03
N ALA A 317 -9.49 -37.39 15.69
CA ALA A 317 -10.37 -38.20 16.55
C ALA A 317 -9.62 -38.94 17.66
N ILE A 318 -8.64 -38.28 18.27
CA ILE A 318 -7.82 -38.83 19.38
C ILE A 318 -7.30 -37.66 20.23
N SER A 319 -7.22 -37.91 21.54
CA SER A 319 -6.72 -36.96 22.53
C SER A 319 -5.35 -37.39 23.11
N ILE A 320 -4.64 -36.41 23.71
CA ILE A 320 -3.35 -36.69 24.38
C ILE A 320 -3.48 -37.79 25.48
N PRO A 321 -4.48 -37.74 26.40
CA PRO A 321 -4.63 -38.76 27.40
C PRO A 321 -4.80 -40.17 26.81
N GLU A 322 -5.52 -40.31 25.69
CA GLU A 322 -5.72 -41.61 25.04
C GLU A 322 -4.42 -42.15 24.44
N ILE A 323 -3.58 -41.29 23.85
CA ILE A 323 -2.25 -41.71 23.36
C ILE A 323 -1.36 -42.16 24.52
N LEU A 324 -1.29 -41.35 25.59
CA LEU A 324 -0.48 -41.67 26.76
C LEU A 324 -0.88 -43.02 27.41
N ASN A 325 -2.18 -43.22 27.58
CA ASN A 325 -2.71 -44.47 28.11
C ASN A 325 -2.43 -45.68 27.20
N CYS A 326 -2.59 -45.48 25.88
CA CYS A 326 -2.40 -46.55 24.91
C CYS A 326 -0.95 -46.99 24.80
N LEU A 327 0.00 -46.07 24.91
CA LEU A 327 1.43 -46.34 24.84
C LEU A 327 2.07 -46.60 26.22
N SER A 328 1.31 -46.46 27.32
CA SER A 328 1.79 -46.59 28.72
C SER A 328 2.98 -45.65 29.01
N ILE A 329 2.92 -44.42 28.58
CA ILE A 329 4.00 -43.41 28.68
C ILE A 329 3.52 -42.15 29.39
N GLU A 330 4.47 -41.40 29.96
CA GLU A 330 4.21 -40.09 30.54
C GLU A 330 4.25 -38.98 29.47
N LYS A 331 3.70 -37.82 29.82
CA LYS A 331 3.70 -36.67 28.91
C LYS A 331 5.12 -36.14 28.66
N GLY A 332 5.53 -36.05 27.38
CA GLY A 332 6.86 -35.61 26.99
C GLY A 332 6.88 -34.94 25.59
N PRO A 333 8.06 -34.46 25.13
CA PRO A 333 8.22 -33.78 23.84
C PRO A 333 7.81 -34.64 22.63
N PHE A 334 7.92 -35.96 22.72
CA PHE A 334 7.56 -36.93 21.69
C PHE A 334 6.08 -36.90 21.30
N ILE A 335 5.19 -36.38 22.15
CA ILE A 335 3.77 -36.21 21.86
C ILE A 335 3.58 -35.31 20.60
N LYS A 336 4.44 -34.31 20.47
CA LYS A 336 4.41 -33.44 19.25
C LYS A 336 4.73 -34.27 18.01
N THR A 337 5.75 -35.10 18.05
CA THR A 337 6.15 -35.98 16.94
C THR A 337 5.04 -36.92 16.53
N ILE A 338 4.39 -37.57 17.52
CA ILE A 338 3.26 -38.46 17.28
C ILE A 338 2.12 -37.74 16.58
N TYR A 339 1.74 -36.55 17.08
CA TYR A 339 0.67 -35.75 16.43
C TYR A 339 1.05 -35.31 15.03
N ASP A 340 2.27 -34.83 14.82
CA ASP A 340 2.75 -34.38 13.52
C ASP A 340 2.72 -35.52 12.48
N GLU A 341 2.99 -36.76 12.91
CA GLU A 341 2.90 -37.93 12.05
C GLU A 341 1.45 -38.35 11.79
N LEU A 342 0.60 -38.40 12.83
CA LEU A 342 -0.83 -38.70 12.67
C LEU A 342 -1.52 -37.67 11.74
N GLU A 343 -1.21 -36.38 11.88
CA GLU A 343 -1.72 -35.32 11.02
C GLU A 343 -1.36 -35.59 9.55
N LYS A 344 -0.09 -35.93 9.26
CA LYS A 344 0.37 -36.26 7.92
C LYS A 344 -0.36 -37.47 7.34
N GLU A 345 -0.43 -38.56 8.05
CA GLU A 345 -1.05 -39.79 7.57
C GLU A 345 -2.56 -39.62 7.31
N VAL A 346 -3.24 -38.86 8.16
CA VAL A 346 -4.65 -38.51 7.99
C VAL A 346 -4.84 -37.56 6.78
N LEU A 347 -4.01 -36.52 6.64
CA LEU A 347 -4.09 -35.56 5.53
C LEU A 347 -3.85 -36.23 4.19
N TYR A 348 -2.90 -37.17 4.11
CA TYR A 348 -2.67 -37.94 2.88
C TYR A 348 -3.63 -39.11 2.69
N LYS A 349 -4.64 -39.26 3.58
CA LYS A 349 -5.66 -40.33 3.54
C LYS A 349 -5.10 -41.74 3.64
N ARG A 350 -3.89 -41.89 4.17
CA ARG A 350 -3.26 -43.19 4.45
C ARG A 350 -3.80 -43.80 5.74
N LEU A 351 -4.24 -42.94 6.66
CA LEU A 351 -4.85 -43.31 7.93
C LEU A 351 -6.26 -42.69 8.03
N LYS A 352 -7.25 -43.49 8.43
CA LYS A 352 -8.60 -42.98 8.67
C LYS A 352 -8.65 -42.17 9.96
N ASN A 353 -9.26 -41.01 9.93
CA ASN A 353 -9.47 -40.18 11.11
C ASN A 353 -10.61 -40.75 12.00
N ASN A 354 -10.34 -41.85 12.65
CA ASN A 354 -11.20 -42.39 13.69
C ASN A 354 -10.35 -42.97 14.85
N ARG A 355 -10.90 -42.97 16.05
CA ARG A 355 -10.23 -43.31 17.28
C ARG A 355 -9.49 -44.67 17.21
N LYS A 356 -10.15 -45.73 16.71
CA LYS A 356 -9.58 -47.07 16.62
C LYS A 356 -8.36 -47.13 15.70
N ALA A 357 -8.46 -46.54 14.50
CA ALA A 357 -7.36 -46.55 13.55
C ALA A 357 -6.15 -45.77 14.08
N LEU A 358 -6.39 -44.60 14.70
CA LEU A 358 -5.34 -43.75 15.25
C LEU A 358 -4.61 -44.41 16.41
N LEU A 359 -5.32 -45.02 17.35
CA LEU A 359 -4.71 -45.78 18.46
C LEU A 359 -3.89 -46.96 17.96
N ASN A 360 -4.44 -47.76 17.02
CA ASN A 360 -3.69 -48.87 16.45
C ASN A 360 -2.41 -48.41 15.75
N TYR A 361 -2.46 -47.30 15.03
CA TYR A 361 -1.28 -46.72 14.40
C TYR A 361 -0.22 -46.32 15.43
N CYS A 362 -0.64 -45.68 16.54
CA CYS A 362 0.27 -45.36 17.64
C CYS A 362 0.96 -46.59 18.23
N VAL A 363 0.23 -47.68 18.50
CA VAL A 363 0.80 -48.91 19.04
C VAL A 363 1.83 -49.54 18.09
N VAL A 364 1.51 -49.60 16.79
CA VAL A 364 2.38 -50.26 15.81
C VAL A 364 3.68 -49.45 15.57
N ASN A 365 3.61 -48.14 15.55
CA ASN A 365 4.74 -47.32 15.07
C ASN A 365 5.57 -46.69 16.21
N PHE A 366 5.02 -46.55 17.43
CA PHE A 366 5.72 -45.81 18.49
C PHE A 366 6.04 -46.65 19.74
N THR A 367 5.58 -47.89 19.82
CA THR A 367 5.88 -48.75 21.00
C THR A 367 7.35 -49.18 21.02
N SER A 368 8.00 -49.33 19.87
CA SER A 368 9.40 -49.79 19.76
C SER A 368 10.44 -48.65 19.77
N GLU A 369 10.04 -47.39 19.63
CA GLU A 369 10.96 -46.25 19.60
C GLU A 369 11.09 -45.52 20.96
N ILE A 370 10.22 -45.87 21.93
CA ILE A 370 10.14 -45.22 23.24
C ILE A 370 10.65 -46.14 24.37
N LEU A 371 10.87 -47.41 24.07
CA LEU A 371 11.55 -48.40 24.94
C LEU A 371 13.03 -48.46 24.57
#